data_15b0e93ffad4c60d4068f0ea51dc737f
#
_entry.id   15b0e93ffad4c60d4068f0ea51dc737f
#
_cell.length_a   1.000
_cell.length_b   1.000
_cell.length_c   1.000
_cell.angle_alpha   90.00
_cell.angle_beta   90.00
_cell.angle_gamma   90.00
#
_symmetry.space_group_name_H-M   'P 1'
#
loop_
_entity.id
_entity.type
_entity.pdbx_description
1 polymer ?
#
loop_
_entity_poly.entity_id
_entity_poly.type
_entity_poly.pdbx_seq_one_letter_code
_entity_poly.pdbx_strand_id
1 'polypeptide(L)'
;MSLETKEYAKRLVEQMTLEEKISQMRYESPAIERLHIPAYNWWNEALHGVARSGVATMFPQAIALAATFDEELIEKIGDVVSTEGRAKFEAYSGRGDRGIYKGLTFWAPNINIFRDPRWGRGHETYGEDPCLTAKLGCAYIRGIQGKDPDHLKAAACAKHFAVHSGPEALRHEFDAKVSLHDLYDTYLYAFKRCVKDAGVEAVMGAYNRVNGEPA
;
A
#
# COMPACT_ATOMS: atom_id res chain seq x y z
N MET A 1 13.63 -2.43 9.02
CA MET A 1 13.85 -1.38 10.07
C MET A 1 14.83 -1.91 11.09
N SER A 2 15.95 -1.21 11.29
CA SER A 2 17.00 -1.62 12.25
C SER A 2 16.47 -1.64 13.70
N LEU A 3 17.14 -2.42 14.57
CA LEU A 3 16.80 -2.43 16.01
C LEU A 3 16.96 -1.04 16.63
N GLU A 4 17.97 -0.28 16.21
CA GLU A 4 18.23 1.07 16.67
C GLU A 4 17.07 2.02 16.34
N THR A 5 16.53 1.94 15.12
CA THR A 5 15.37 2.76 14.70
C THR A 5 14.12 2.42 15.52
N LYS A 6 13.89 1.14 15.83
CA LYS A 6 12.76 0.72 16.67
C LYS A 6 12.87 1.24 18.10
N GLU A 7 14.06 1.15 18.68
CA GLU A 7 14.31 1.66 20.04
C GLU A 7 14.20 3.19 20.10
N TYR A 8 14.63 3.88 19.05
CA TYR A 8 14.45 5.33 18.93
C TYR A 8 12.95 5.70 18.88
N ALA A 9 12.18 5.05 18.00
CA ALA A 9 10.74 5.27 17.89
C ALA A 9 10.02 4.98 19.22
N LYS A 10 10.39 3.91 19.92
CA LYS A 10 9.82 3.57 21.24
C LYS A 10 10.06 4.67 22.26
N ARG A 11 11.28 5.20 22.35
CA ARG A 11 11.61 6.34 23.24
C ARG A 11 10.79 7.59 22.93
N LEU A 12 10.53 7.87 21.64
CA LEU A 12 9.66 8.98 21.27
C LEU A 12 8.22 8.75 21.74
N VAL A 13 7.68 7.55 21.50
CA VAL A 13 6.32 7.19 21.93
C VAL A 13 6.16 7.24 23.45
N GLU A 14 7.18 6.84 24.22
CA GLU A 14 7.16 6.92 25.69
C GLU A 14 7.06 8.37 26.20
N GLN A 15 7.59 9.34 25.45
CA GLN A 15 7.52 10.77 25.77
C GLN A 15 6.22 11.45 25.35
N MET A 16 5.42 10.81 24.46
CA MET A 16 4.14 11.38 23.98
C MET A 16 3.07 11.32 25.06
N THR A 17 2.23 12.38 25.11
CA THR A 17 0.98 12.34 25.87
C THR A 17 -0.02 11.39 25.19
N LEU A 18 -1.13 11.08 25.87
CA LEU A 18 -2.18 10.25 25.28
C LEU A 18 -2.80 10.91 24.05
N GLU A 19 -3.06 12.22 24.13
CA GLU A 19 -3.63 13.02 23.03
C GLU A 19 -2.69 13.03 21.82
N GLU A 20 -1.38 13.18 22.05
CA GLU A 20 -0.38 13.11 20.98
C GLU A 20 -0.34 11.72 20.34
N LYS A 21 -0.38 10.64 21.12
CA LYS A 21 -0.46 9.26 20.59
C LYS A 21 -1.69 9.06 19.73
N ILE A 22 -2.87 9.51 20.19
CA ILE A 22 -4.12 9.41 19.44
C ILE A 22 -4.02 10.21 18.13
N SER A 23 -3.44 11.41 18.17
CA SER A 23 -3.29 12.25 16.98
C SER A 23 -2.45 11.61 15.88
N GLN A 24 -1.46 10.79 16.25
CA GLN A 24 -0.60 10.07 15.30
C GLN A 24 -1.28 8.85 14.62
N MET A 25 -2.44 8.42 15.10
CA MET A 25 -3.18 7.28 14.52
C MET A 25 -4.07 7.67 13.32
N ARG A 26 -4.04 8.92 12.90
CA ARG A 26 -4.79 9.42 11.74
C ARG A 26 -3.90 9.41 10.48
N TYR A 27 -4.54 9.38 9.31
CA TYR A 27 -3.78 9.52 8.04
C TYR A 27 -3.08 10.86 7.92
N GLU A 28 -3.61 11.88 8.57
CA GLU A 28 -3.02 13.21 8.71
C GLU A 28 -2.46 13.35 10.12
N SER A 29 -1.21 12.95 10.30
CA SER A 29 -0.52 13.03 11.58
C SER A 29 0.07 14.42 11.77
N PRO A 30 -0.36 15.19 12.79
CA PRO A 30 0.19 16.51 13.04
C PRO A 30 1.63 16.45 13.55
N ALA A 31 2.34 17.57 13.44
CA ALA A 31 3.65 17.72 14.07
C ALA A 31 3.57 17.66 15.59
N ILE A 32 4.61 17.13 16.23
CA ILE A 32 4.83 17.24 17.67
C ILE A 32 6.14 18.00 17.87
N GLU A 33 6.01 19.33 17.88
CA GLU A 33 7.17 20.25 17.85
C GLU A 33 8.17 20.00 18.98
N ARG A 34 7.69 19.76 20.23
CA ARG A 34 8.53 19.51 21.39
C ARG A 34 9.38 18.22 21.30
N LEU A 35 8.98 17.28 20.42
CA LEU A 35 9.70 16.02 20.14
C LEU A 35 10.41 16.05 18.78
N HIS A 36 10.38 17.19 18.09
CA HIS A 36 10.94 17.35 16.74
C HIS A 36 10.36 16.34 15.72
N ILE A 37 9.11 15.93 15.91
CA ILE A 37 8.40 15.07 14.97
C ILE A 37 7.66 15.95 13.97
N PRO A 38 8.01 15.91 12.68
CA PRO A 38 7.32 16.70 11.67
C PRO A 38 5.92 16.14 11.38
N ALA A 39 5.02 16.97 10.88
CA ALA A 39 3.75 16.48 10.33
C ALA A 39 4.00 15.50 9.17
N TYR A 40 3.12 14.51 9.05
CA TYR A 40 3.17 13.53 7.98
C TYR A 40 1.77 13.15 7.50
N ASN A 41 1.60 13.01 6.19
CA ASN A 41 0.36 12.52 5.62
C ASN A 41 0.58 11.13 5.02
N TRP A 42 -0.15 10.14 5.55
CA TRP A 42 -0.06 8.73 5.17
C TRP A 42 -0.80 8.41 3.88
N TRP A 43 -1.68 9.30 3.42
CA TRP A 43 -2.49 9.07 2.24
C TRP A 43 -1.75 9.45 0.97
N ASN A 44 -1.12 8.47 0.34
CA ASN A 44 -0.42 8.63 -0.93
C ASN A 44 -0.79 7.48 -1.86
N GLU A 45 -0.97 7.78 -3.13
CA GLU A 45 -1.46 6.85 -4.12
C GLU A 45 -0.43 6.65 -5.23
N ALA A 46 -0.19 5.38 -5.60
CA ALA A 46 0.77 5.04 -6.64
C ALA A 46 0.43 3.68 -7.30
N LEU A 47 -0.81 3.49 -7.75
CA LEU A 47 -1.24 2.23 -8.38
C LEU A 47 -0.60 2.01 -9.76
N HIS A 48 -0.37 3.07 -10.52
CA HIS A 48 0.27 3.03 -11.84
C HIS A 48 1.06 4.32 -12.15
N GLY A 49 1.70 4.87 -11.15
CA GLY A 49 2.42 6.15 -11.15
C GLY A 49 2.04 6.98 -9.93
N VAL A 50 2.87 7.94 -9.53
CA VAL A 50 2.58 8.83 -8.39
C VAL A 50 1.36 9.69 -8.72
N ALA A 51 0.29 9.52 -7.94
CA ALA A 51 -0.96 10.18 -8.21
C ALA A 51 -1.12 11.49 -7.42
N ARG A 52 -1.83 12.44 -8.04
CA ARG A 52 -2.36 13.69 -7.45
C ARG A 52 -1.31 14.61 -6.83
N SER A 53 -0.06 14.48 -7.23
CA SER A 53 1.06 15.28 -6.75
C SER A 53 1.83 15.91 -7.93
N GLY A 54 1.13 16.70 -8.73
CA GLY A 54 1.69 17.29 -9.96
C GLY A 54 1.89 16.26 -11.07
N VAL A 55 2.78 16.56 -12.04
CA VAL A 55 3.09 15.68 -13.16
C VAL A 55 4.00 14.54 -12.71
N ALA A 56 3.70 13.32 -13.17
CA ALA A 56 4.51 12.13 -12.98
C ALA A 56 4.36 11.20 -14.19
N THR A 57 5.24 10.22 -14.32
CA THR A 57 5.07 9.14 -15.31
C THR A 57 3.82 8.35 -14.98
N MET A 58 2.92 8.22 -15.96
CA MET A 58 1.71 7.41 -15.84
C MET A 58 1.87 6.15 -16.68
N PHE A 59 1.89 5.02 -16.00
CA PHE A 59 1.93 3.69 -16.62
C PHE A 59 0.50 3.20 -16.93
N PRO A 60 0.34 2.15 -17.75
CA PRO A 60 -0.94 1.48 -17.90
C PRO A 60 -1.49 1.00 -16.55
N GLN A 61 -2.81 0.79 -16.48
CA GLN A 61 -3.44 0.20 -15.30
C GLN A 61 -2.89 -1.20 -15.01
N ALA A 62 -2.92 -1.62 -13.74
CA ALA A 62 -2.34 -2.88 -13.29
C ALA A 62 -2.85 -4.10 -14.07
N ILE A 63 -4.14 -4.13 -14.45
CA ILE A 63 -4.71 -5.21 -15.26
C ILE A 63 -4.05 -5.32 -16.66
N ALA A 64 -3.68 -4.20 -17.27
CA ALA A 64 -2.98 -4.17 -18.54
C ALA A 64 -1.49 -4.55 -18.37
N LEU A 65 -0.87 -4.10 -17.27
CA LEU A 65 0.49 -4.51 -16.92
C LEU A 65 0.58 -6.02 -16.65
N ALA A 66 -0.45 -6.61 -16.04
CA ALA A 66 -0.51 -8.05 -15.79
C ALA A 66 -0.49 -8.89 -17.09
N ALA A 67 -1.06 -8.35 -18.17
CA ALA A 67 -1.06 -9.01 -19.48
C ALA A 67 0.34 -9.16 -20.10
N THR A 68 1.36 -8.52 -19.56
CA THR A 68 2.75 -8.68 -19.98
C THR A 68 3.37 -9.99 -19.44
N PHE A 69 2.89 -10.51 -18.31
CA PHE A 69 3.48 -11.64 -17.57
C PHE A 69 4.95 -11.43 -17.20
N ASP A 70 5.41 -10.18 -17.12
CA ASP A 70 6.82 -9.79 -16.94
C ASP A 70 7.06 -9.19 -15.54
N GLU A 71 7.56 -10.03 -14.62
CA GLU A 71 7.88 -9.62 -13.25
C GLU A 71 8.99 -8.56 -13.21
N GLU A 72 10.00 -8.66 -14.09
CA GLU A 72 11.11 -7.71 -14.12
C GLU A 72 10.66 -6.32 -14.56
N LEU A 73 9.76 -6.24 -15.55
CA LEU A 73 9.15 -4.99 -15.98
C LEU A 73 8.36 -4.35 -14.83
N ILE A 74 7.57 -5.13 -14.09
CA ILE A 74 6.77 -4.60 -12.97
C ILE A 74 7.66 -4.08 -11.84
N GLU A 75 8.76 -4.77 -11.54
CA GLU A 75 9.73 -4.30 -10.54
C GLU A 75 10.38 -2.97 -10.98
N LYS A 76 10.77 -2.85 -12.25
CA LYS A 76 11.31 -1.60 -12.82
C LYS A 76 10.30 -0.46 -12.78
N ILE A 77 9.03 -0.72 -13.06
CA ILE A 77 7.97 0.28 -12.94
C ILE A 77 7.85 0.76 -11.49
N GLY A 78 7.83 -0.16 -10.52
CA GLY A 78 7.83 0.19 -9.09
C GLY A 78 9.03 1.05 -8.69
N ASP A 79 10.22 0.76 -9.24
CA ASP A 79 11.44 1.52 -9.00
C ASP A 79 11.35 2.95 -9.55
N VAL A 80 10.81 3.14 -10.76
CA VAL A 80 10.57 4.47 -11.35
C VAL A 80 9.58 5.25 -10.49
N VAL A 81 8.45 4.63 -10.13
CA VAL A 81 7.40 5.26 -9.31
C VAL A 81 7.95 5.73 -7.96
N SER A 82 8.72 4.90 -7.28
CA SER A 82 9.32 5.28 -5.99
C SER A 82 10.40 6.35 -6.14
N THR A 83 11.17 6.36 -7.23
CA THR A 83 12.14 7.42 -7.54
C THR A 83 11.45 8.77 -7.72
N GLU A 84 10.40 8.82 -8.53
CA GLU A 84 9.61 10.04 -8.72
C GLU A 84 8.92 10.48 -7.42
N GLY A 85 8.37 9.52 -6.66
CA GLY A 85 7.77 9.78 -5.37
C GLY A 85 8.75 10.42 -4.39
N ARG A 86 9.96 9.91 -4.30
CA ARG A 86 11.01 10.46 -3.44
C ARG A 86 11.46 11.85 -3.88
N ALA A 87 11.68 12.06 -5.16
CA ALA A 87 12.02 13.39 -5.70
C ALA A 87 10.94 14.44 -5.37
N LYS A 88 9.66 14.07 -5.49
CA LYS A 88 8.53 14.93 -5.11
C LYS A 88 8.49 15.19 -3.60
N PHE A 89 8.65 14.15 -2.78
CA PHE A 89 8.71 14.29 -1.33
C PHE A 89 9.79 15.27 -0.89
N GLU A 90 11.01 15.16 -1.42
CA GLU A 90 12.10 16.09 -1.11
C GLU A 90 11.77 17.51 -1.54
N ALA A 91 11.23 17.71 -2.74
CA ALA A 91 10.86 19.02 -3.24
C ALA A 91 9.75 19.70 -2.43
N TYR A 92 8.75 18.94 -1.97
CA TYR A 92 7.65 19.48 -1.15
C TYR A 92 8.09 19.69 0.29
N SER A 93 8.74 18.68 0.92
CA SER A 93 9.17 18.77 2.32
C SER A 93 10.20 19.87 2.53
N GLY A 94 11.09 20.12 1.58
CA GLY A 94 12.04 21.22 1.61
C GLY A 94 11.40 22.61 1.63
N ARG A 95 10.11 22.70 1.24
CA ARG A 95 9.28 23.92 1.32
C ARG A 95 8.30 23.91 2.50
N GLY A 96 8.39 22.92 3.38
CA GLY A 96 7.47 22.76 4.51
C GLY A 96 6.11 22.15 4.13
N ASP A 97 5.90 21.74 2.87
CA ASP A 97 4.64 21.16 2.42
C ASP A 97 4.64 19.65 2.62
N ARG A 98 3.89 19.18 3.61
CA ARG A 98 3.74 17.77 3.99
C ARG A 98 2.28 17.30 3.90
N GLY A 99 1.51 17.90 3.02
CA GLY A 99 0.10 17.58 2.81
C GLY A 99 -0.15 16.23 2.14
N ILE A 100 -1.41 15.95 1.89
CA ILE A 100 -1.90 14.74 1.22
C ILE A 100 -1.22 14.53 -0.15
N TYR A 101 -0.92 13.28 -0.50
CA TYR A 101 -0.24 12.83 -1.73
C TYR A 101 1.23 13.23 -1.88
N LYS A 102 1.86 13.70 -0.81
CA LYS A 102 3.25 14.18 -0.83
C LYS A 102 4.20 13.39 0.07
N GLY A 103 3.73 12.27 0.63
CA GLY A 103 4.51 11.35 1.46
C GLY A 103 5.14 10.21 0.67
N LEU A 104 5.74 9.28 1.41
CA LEU A 104 6.45 8.09 0.88
C LEU A 104 5.80 6.76 1.29
N THR A 105 4.58 6.79 1.82
CA THR A 105 3.80 5.60 2.17
C THR A 105 2.70 5.42 1.12
N PHE A 106 2.96 4.59 0.11
CA PHE A 106 2.04 4.40 -1.00
C PHE A 106 1.02 3.30 -0.71
N TRP A 107 -0.25 3.61 -0.86
CA TRP A 107 -1.36 2.67 -0.73
C TRP A 107 -1.53 1.84 -2.02
N ALA A 108 -0.49 1.10 -2.34
CA ALA A 108 -0.34 0.24 -3.50
C ALA A 108 0.64 -0.92 -3.19
N PRO A 109 0.51 -2.07 -3.86
CA PRO A 109 -0.42 -2.46 -4.94
C PRO A 109 -1.79 -2.93 -4.44
N ASN A 110 -2.78 -2.94 -5.36
CA ASN A 110 -4.04 -3.65 -5.17
C ASN A 110 -3.87 -5.11 -5.63
N ILE A 111 -3.82 -6.03 -4.67
CA ILE A 111 -3.62 -7.47 -4.90
C ILE A 111 -4.90 -8.28 -4.67
N ASN A 112 -6.06 -7.65 -4.72
CA ASN A 112 -7.33 -8.37 -4.68
C ASN A 112 -7.55 -9.17 -5.96
N ILE A 113 -8.25 -10.28 -5.83
CA ILE A 113 -8.65 -11.12 -6.97
C ILE A 113 -9.86 -10.51 -7.66
N PHE A 114 -9.77 -10.23 -8.95
CA PHE A 114 -10.86 -9.70 -9.76
C PHE A 114 -11.84 -10.82 -10.15
N ARG A 115 -12.84 -11.12 -9.32
CA ARG A 115 -13.82 -12.18 -9.52
C ARG A 115 -15.21 -11.72 -9.96
N ASP A 116 -15.56 -10.48 -9.70
CA ASP A 116 -16.90 -9.93 -9.98
C ASP A 116 -16.78 -8.73 -10.93
N PRO A 117 -17.33 -8.81 -12.15
CA PRO A 117 -17.25 -7.71 -13.14
C PRO A 117 -18.00 -6.45 -12.72
N ARG A 118 -18.88 -6.53 -11.71
CA ARG A 118 -19.58 -5.36 -11.14
C ARG A 118 -18.72 -4.58 -10.16
N TRP A 119 -17.55 -5.08 -9.81
CA TRP A 119 -16.62 -4.35 -8.95
C TRP A 119 -15.93 -3.22 -9.71
N GLY A 120 -16.13 -1.96 -9.25
CA GLY A 120 -15.66 -0.75 -9.94
C GLY A 120 -14.14 -0.58 -9.98
N ARG A 121 -13.37 -1.39 -9.25
CA ARG A 121 -11.91 -1.27 -9.12
C ARG A 121 -11.14 -2.46 -9.70
N GLY A 122 -11.79 -3.29 -10.51
CA GLY A 122 -11.14 -4.47 -11.11
C GLY A 122 -9.90 -4.14 -11.95
N HIS A 123 -9.91 -3.01 -12.65
CA HIS A 123 -8.79 -2.55 -13.48
C HIS A 123 -7.52 -2.19 -12.68
N GLU A 124 -7.65 -1.93 -11.37
CA GLU A 124 -6.51 -1.66 -10.49
C GLU A 124 -5.74 -2.93 -10.08
N THR A 125 -6.24 -4.13 -10.42
CA THR A 125 -5.69 -5.42 -10.01
C THR A 125 -4.89 -6.10 -11.10
N TYR A 126 -4.16 -7.16 -10.73
CA TYR A 126 -3.44 -8.01 -11.67
C TYR A 126 -4.30 -9.16 -12.25
N GLY A 127 -5.63 -9.14 -12.01
CA GLY A 127 -6.58 -10.09 -12.60
C GLY A 127 -7.11 -11.11 -11.59
N GLU A 128 -7.51 -12.27 -12.12
CA GLU A 128 -8.21 -13.30 -11.35
C GLU A 128 -7.30 -14.44 -10.82
N ASP A 129 -6.09 -14.56 -11.35
CA ASP A 129 -5.16 -15.64 -10.95
C ASP A 129 -4.36 -15.24 -9.70
N PRO A 130 -4.43 -16.01 -8.59
CA PRO A 130 -3.73 -15.67 -7.36
C PRO A 130 -2.20 -15.82 -7.49
N CYS A 131 -1.69 -16.72 -8.33
CA CYS A 131 -0.25 -16.91 -8.52
C CYS A 131 0.35 -15.71 -9.28
N LEU A 132 -0.26 -15.32 -10.40
CA LEU A 132 0.15 -14.15 -11.18
C LEU A 132 0.07 -12.88 -10.32
N THR A 133 -1.06 -12.68 -9.60
CA THR A 133 -1.24 -11.55 -8.70
C THR A 133 -0.16 -11.49 -7.63
N ALA A 134 0.20 -12.63 -7.03
CA ALA A 134 1.26 -12.69 -6.04
C ALA A 134 2.63 -12.32 -6.63
N LYS A 135 2.99 -12.87 -7.78
CA LYS A 135 4.28 -12.61 -8.44
C LYS A 135 4.43 -11.13 -8.81
N LEU A 136 3.45 -10.57 -9.51
CA LEU A 136 3.50 -9.17 -9.95
C LEU A 136 3.35 -8.20 -8.77
N GLY A 137 2.50 -8.52 -7.79
CA GLY A 137 2.39 -7.75 -6.55
C GLY A 137 3.71 -7.70 -5.78
N CYS A 138 4.39 -8.84 -5.61
CA CYS A 138 5.71 -8.90 -5.00
C CYS A 138 6.77 -8.10 -5.78
N ALA A 139 6.76 -8.21 -7.10
CA ALA A 139 7.67 -7.45 -7.96
C ALA A 139 7.47 -5.94 -7.80
N TYR A 140 6.22 -5.47 -7.83
CA TYR A 140 5.90 -4.06 -7.62
C TYR A 140 6.34 -3.56 -6.23
N ILE A 141 6.08 -4.35 -5.18
CA ILE A 141 6.50 -4.04 -3.81
C ILE A 141 8.02 -3.89 -3.73
N ARG A 142 8.78 -4.83 -4.30
CA ARG A 142 10.25 -4.75 -4.33
C ARG A 142 10.75 -3.49 -5.04
N GLY A 143 10.12 -3.13 -6.16
CA GLY A 143 10.45 -1.91 -6.88
C GLY A 143 10.15 -0.64 -6.06
N ILE A 144 9.00 -0.59 -5.39
CA ILE A 144 8.62 0.54 -4.52
C ILE A 144 9.57 0.65 -3.32
N GLN A 145 9.86 -0.46 -2.64
CA GLN A 145 10.63 -0.45 -1.39
C GLN A 145 12.14 -0.35 -1.61
N GLY A 146 12.62 -0.72 -2.81
CA GLY A 146 14.05 -0.71 -3.11
C GLY A 146 14.79 -1.91 -2.51
N LYS A 147 16.13 -1.87 -2.61
CA LYS A 147 16.99 -3.01 -2.25
C LYS A 147 17.74 -2.82 -0.93
N ASP A 148 17.67 -1.65 -0.32
CA ASP A 148 18.34 -1.39 0.97
C ASP A 148 17.47 -1.98 2.09
N PRO A 149 17.97 -2.94 2.87
CA PRO A 149 17.21 -3.60 3.92
C PRO A 149 16.93 -2.68 5.13
N ASP A 150 17.74 -1.64 5.32
CA ASP A 150 17.64 -0.73 6.46
C ASP A 150 16.89 0.56 6.15
N HIS A 151 16.88 0.97 4.87
CA HIS A 151 16.28 2.23 4.43
C HIS A 151 15.37 2.01 3.22
N LEU A 152 14.08 1.90 3.47
CA LEU A 152 13.11 1.79 2.37
C LEU A 152 13.17 3.04 1.49
N LYS A 153 13.14 2.81 0.17
CA LYS A 153 13.02 3.90 -0.81
C LYS A 153 11.66 4.59 -0.71
N ALA A 154 10.61 3.81 -0.57
CA ALA A 154 9.27 4.20 -0.15
C ALA A 154 8.58 2.99 0.49
N ALA A 155 7.50 3.18 1.23
CA ALA A 155 6.73 2.08 1.80
C ALA A 155 5.59 1.68 0.88
N ALA A 156 5.45 0.38 0.60
CA ALA A 156 4.31 -0.19 -0.11
C ALA A 156 3.24 -0.69 0.89
N CYS A 157 1.99 -0.75 0.42
CA CYS A 157 0.85 -1.22 1.20
C CYS A 157 0.01 -2.17 0.37
N ALA A 158 0.05 -3.46 0.67
CA ALA A 158 -0.79 -4.45 0.01
C ALA A 158 -2.26 -4.27 0.43
N LYS A 159 -3.17 -4.17 -0.55
CA LYS A 159 -4.58 -3.86 -0.26
C LYS A 159 -5.53 -4.64 -1.16
N HIS A 160 -6.77 -4.83 -0.74
CA HIS A 160 -7.44 -4.54 0.52
C HIS A 160 -7.70 -5.87 1.23
N PHE A 161 -7.20 -6.07 2.41
CA PHE A 161 -7.31 -7.32 3.16
C PHE A 161 -8.70 -7.43 3.83
N ALA A 162 -9.57 -8.36 3.45
CA ALA A 162 -9.43 -9.36 2.43
C ALA A 162 -10.76 -9.57 1.69
N VAL A 163 -10.71 -10.31 0.56
CA VAL A 163 -11.89 -10.67 -0.25
C VAL A 163 -12.69 -9.45 -0.75
N HIS A 164 -12.02 -8.34 -1.01
CA HIS A 164 -12.59 -7.06 -1.39
C HIS A 164 -12.80 -6.96 -2.90
N SER A 165 -13.77 -7.65 -3.45
CA SER A 165 -14.09 -7.61 -4.89
C SER A 165 -15.56 -7.98 -5.13
N GLY A 166 -16.45 -7.40 -4.35
CA GLY A 166 -17.90 -7.53 -4.51
C GLY A 166 -18.48 -6.43 -5.39
N PRO A 167 -19.82 -6.41 -5.61
CA PRO A 167 -20.50 -5.37 -6.35
C PRO A 167 -20.22 -3.98 -5.77
N GLU A 168 -19.87 -3.01 -6.62
CA GLU A 168 -19.48 -1.65 -6.18
C GLU A 168 -20.56 -0.95 -5.35
N ALA A 169 -21.84 -1.17 -5.67
CA ALA A 169 -22.96 -0.60 -4.92
C ALA A 169 -22.99 -1.04 -3.44
N LEU A 170 -22.38 -2.19 -3.12
CA LEU A 170 -22.34 -2.76 -1.77
C LEU A 170 -20.99 -2.59 -1.07
N ARG A 171 -20.11 -1.76 -1.59
CA ARG A 171 -18.71 -1.63 -1.19
C ARG A 171 -18.48 -1.53 0.32
N HIS A 172 -19.35 -0.81 1.04
CA HIS A 172 -19.23 -0.57 2.48
C HIS A 172 -20.07 -1.53 3.36
N GLU A 173 -20.90 -2.37 2.77
CA GLU A 173 -21.85 -3.25 3.48
C GLU A 173 -21.67 -4.73 3.09
N PHE A 174 -20.89 -5.00 2.06
CA PHE A 174 -20.72 -6.32 1.49
C PHE A 174 -20.16 -7.29 2.53
N ASP A 175 -20.80 -8.46 2.63
CA ASP A 175 -20.32 -9.59 3.43
C ASP A 175 -19.93 -10.73 2.47
N ALA A 176 -18.65 -10.88 2.22
CA ALA A 176 -18.12 -11.90 1.33
C ALA A 176 -18.29 -13.29 1.96
N LYS A 177 -19.08 -14.14 1.33
CA LYS A 177 -19.18 -15.56 1.72
C LYS A 177 -18.16 -16.37 0.95
N VAL A 178 -17.26 -17.02 1.69
CA VAL A 178 -16.14 -17.77 1.11
C VAL A 178 -15.87 -19.03 1.96
N SER A 179 -15.56 -20.16 1.31
CA SER A 179 -15.10 -21.35 2.00
C SER A 179 -13.71 -21.13 2.61
N LEU A 180 -13.32 -21.88 3.62
CA LEU A 180 -11.96 -21.83 4.16
C LEU A 180 -10.93 -22.22 3.10
N HIS A 181 -11.25 -23.19 2.24
CA HIS A 181 -10.39 -23.59 1.15
C HIS A 181 -10.12 -22.41 0.20
N ASP A 182 -11.17 -21.77 -0.33
CA ASP A 182 -11.02 -20.65 -1.26
C ASP A 182 -10.36 -19.43 -0.59
N LEU A 183 -10.64 -19.20 0.69
CA LEU A 183 -10.04 -18.11 1.46
C LEU A 183 -8.50 -18.25 1.46
N TYR A 184 -7.98 -19.43 1.80
CA TYR A 184 -6.53 -19.65 1.90
C TYR A 184 -5.85 -19.86 0.54
N ASP A 185 -6.49 -20.55 -0.38
CA ASP A 185 -5.92 -20.91 -1.66
C ASP A 185 -5.97 -19.76 -2.68
N THR A 186 -7.04 -18.98 -2.66
CA THR A 186 -7.29 -17.92 -3.64
C THR A 186 -7.06 -16.52 -3.04
N TYR A 187 -7.81 -16.16 -1.98
CA TYR A 187 -7.89 -14.77 -1.55
C TYR A 187 -6.75 -14.31 -0.66
N LEU A 188 -6.23 -15.17 0.20
CA LEU A 188 -5.11 -14.84 1.09
C LEU A 188 -3.74 -15.17 0.47
N TYR A 189 -3.70 -15.91 -0.64
CA TYR A 189 -2.45 -16.37 -1.24
C TYR A 189 -1.50 -15.21 -1.57
N ALA A 190 -1.98 -14.20 -2.31
CA ALA A 190 -1.18 -13.06 -2.70
C ALA A 190 -0.72 -12.23 -1.47
N PHE A 191 -1.57 -12.01 -0.47
CA PHE A 191 -1.20 -11.34 0.77
C PHE A 191 -0.07 -12.07 1.51
N LYS A 192 -0.21 -13.40 1.65
CA LYS A 192 0.82 -14.24 2.26
C LYS A 192 2.17 -14.10 1.55
N ARG A 193 2.16 -14.11 0.21
CA ARG A 193 3.39 -13.96 -0.59
C ARG A 193 3.99 -12.55 -0.46
N CYS A 194 3.17 -11.50 -0.53
CA CYS A 194 3.62 -10.13 -0.38
C CYS A 194 4.28 -9.89 1.00
N VAL A 195 3.74 -10.49 2.06
CA VAL A 195 4.34 -10.39 3.40
C VAL A 195 5.63 -11.21 3.50
N LYS A 196 5.61 -12.48 3.07
CA LYS A 196 6.73 -13.40 3.29
C LYS A 196 7.88 -13.23 2.31
N ASP A 197 7.58 -12.95 1.04
CA ASP A 197 8.57 -12.98 -0.04
C ASP A 197 9.01 -11.58 -0.48
N ALA A 198 8.15 -10.58 -0.33
CA ALA A 198 8.47 -9.20 -0.68
C ALA A 198 8.63 -8.28 0.54
N GLY A 199 8.33 -8.74 1.74
CA GLY A 199 8.47 -7.95 2.96
C GLY A 199 7.68 -6.65 2.92
N VAL A 200 6.42 -6.69 2.42
CA VAL A 200 5.59 -5.47 2.32
C VAL A 200 5.47 -4.77 3.67
N GLU A 201 5.69 -3.46 3.69
CA GLU A 201 5.73 -2.67 4.92
C GLU A 201 4.37 -2.54 5.60
N ALA A 202 3.29 -2.47 4.82
CA ALA A 202 1.94 -2.30 5.35
C ALA A 202 0.91 -3.15 4.62
N VAL A 203 -0.21 -3.41 5.31
CA VAL A 203 -1.40 -4.06 4.74
C VAL A 203 -2.61 -3.21 5.12
N MET A 204 -3.48 -2.92 4.16
CA MET A 204 -4.70 -2.16 4.38
C MET A 204 -5.90 -3.09 4.51
N GLY A 205 -6.67 -2.99 5.60
CA GLY A 205 -7.94 -3.68 5.78
C GLY A 205 -9.00 -3.24 4.77
N ALA A 206 -9.89 -4.14 4.40
CA ALA A 206 -11.00 -3.84 3.51
C ALA A 206 -12.22 -3.29 4.28
N TYR A 207 -13.15 -2.67 3.57
CA TYR A 207 -14.41 -2.19 4.17
C TYR A 207 -15.44 -3.29 4.42
N ASN A 208 -15.37 -4.37 3.63
CA ASN A 208 -16.32 -5.46 3.67
C ASN A 208 -16.10 -6.37 4.87
N ARG A 209 -17.09 -7.23 5.11
CA ARG A 209 -16.96 -8.38 5.99
C ARG A 209 -16.55 -9.63 5.23
N VAL A 210 -16.00 -10.59 5.94
CA VAL A 210 -15.74 -11.94 5.43
C VAL A 210 -16.41 -12.93 6.38
N ASN A 211 -17.40 -13.69 5.87
CA ASN A 211 -18.18 -14.65 6.65
C ASN A 211 -18.81 -14.07 7.93
N GLY A 212 -19.21 -12.80 7.89
CA GLY A 212 -19.82 -12.09 8.99
C GLY A 212 -18.86 -11.29 9.89
N GLU A 213 -17.56 -11.56 9.81
CA GLU A 213 -16.53 -10.86 10.58
C GLU A 213 -15.96 -9.64 9.81
N PRO A 214 -15.62 -8.55 10.48
CA PRO A 214 -14.86 -7.47 9.87
C PRO A 214 -13.54 -7.97 9.27
N ALA A 215 -13.16 -7.47 8.10
CA ALA A 215 -11.92 -7.86 7.44
C ALA A 215 -10.66 -7.24 8.08
#